data_06f6324eedb5afd601e000a715585e98
#
_entry.id   06f6324eedb5afd601e000a715585e98
#
_cell.length_a   1.000
_cell.length_b   1.000
_cell.length_c   1.000
_cell.angle_alpha   90.00
_cell.angle_beta   90.00
_cell.angle_gamma   90.00
#
_symmetry.space_group_name_H-M   'P 1'
#
loop_
_entity.id
_entity.type
_entity.pdbx_description
1 polymer ?
#
loop_
_entity_poly.entity_id
_entity_poly.type
_entity_poly.pdbx_seq_one_letter_code
_entity_poly.pdbx_strand_id
1 'polypeptide(L)'
;MKKLFAKKSSQLTYIFFISRFLFSQEPFLEIKPYQTPNFQQYPISQNLDHHYPSSNITDNIFLRFDGFEFEGDVIYPDCLTGTSCYDGHAGVDFHMPFNTPILAPANGYVLWASFTDPADPCPGGIEPNGDQGTIIIAHGNDYFSVYLHMNPPLNVSVGDNVITGDTLGFNGNSGCAIDAHLHFEIRKSNWFFDTDEAWAVDPYGWWGNSTDPMESLRDNISEWLWVSSDLIDDGDNGFQRYQGPEWSYLNFGYDNDSWSVPSINNSDESRHFSIWVPHLEHAGEYDVEAFIPDGFSATTGAIYEIVIKDSNNINSKSEFIL
;
A
#
# COMPACT_ATOMS: atom_id res chain seq x y z
N MET A 1 -7.86 -22.59 -15.04
CA MET A 1 -7.88 -21.28 -15.67
C MET A 1 -9.16 -20.62 -15.18
N LYS A 2 -9.08 -19.78 -14.15
CA LYS A 2 -10.21 -19.00 -13.64
C LYS A 2 -9.68 -17.59 -13.40
N LYS A 3 -10.18 -16.68 -14.11
CA LYS A 3 -9.86 -15.28 -14.22
C LYS A 3 -10.78 -14.50 -13.29
N LEU A 4 -10.38 -13.36 -12.79
CA LEU A 4 -11.36 -12.36 -12.45
C LEU A 4 -12.07 -12.04 -13.77
N PHE A 5 -13.19 -12.67 -14.00
CA PHE A 5 -13.97 -12.48 -15.21
C PHE A 5 -15.30 -11.93 -14.84
N ALA A 6 -15.63 -11.17 -15.59
CA ALA A 6 -16.90 -10.70 -15.80
C ALA A 6 -17.68 -11.53 -16.81
N LYS A 7 -18.80 -12.11 -16.45
CA LYS A 7 -19.71 -12.85 -17.32
C LYS A 7 -21.15 -12.45 -17.08
N LYS A 8 -21.84 -12.19 -18.17
CA LYS A 8 -23.27 -11.88 -18.20
C LYS A 8 -24.09 -12.97 -17.52
N SER A 9 -24.63 -12.69 -16.35
CA SER A 9 -25.72 -13.45 -15.74
C SER A 9 -27.05 -12.84 -16.14
N SER A 10 -28.02 -13.68 -16.48
CA SER A 10 -29.28 -13.30 -17.13
C SER A 10 -30.33 -12.65 -16.22
N GLN A 11 -30.00 -12.16 -15.04
CA GLN A 11 -30.99 -11.56 -14.12
C GLN A 11 -30.62 -10.30 -13.36
N LEU A 12 -29.38 -9.79 -13.43
CA LEU A 12 -29.06 -8.44 -12.94
C LEU A 12 -27.99 -7.83 -13.84
N THR A 13 -28.41 -6.91 -14.69
CA THR A 13 -27.46 -6.15 -15.53
C THR A 13 -27.03 -4.96 -14.70
N TYR A 14 -25.85 -5.01 -14.08
CA TYR A 14 -25.16 -3.83 -13.58
C TYR A 14 -24.32 -3.27 -14.70
N ILE A 15 -24.62 -2.05 -15.11
CA ILE A 15 -23.85 -1.33 -16.12
C ILE A 15 -22.75 -0.58 -15.39
N PHE A 16 -21.53 -1.04 -15.53
CA PHE A 16 -20.35 -0.33 -15.05
C PHE A 16 -19.78 0.49 -16.20
N PHE A 17 -19.93 1.80 -16.15
CA PHE A 17 -19.16 2.69 -17.00
C PHE A 17 -17.83 2.96 -16.32
N ILE A 18 -16.81 2.21 -16.67
CA ILE A 18 -15.45 2.55 -16.30
C ILE A 18 -14.97 3.56 -17.35
N SER A 19 -14.99 4.83 -17.01
CA SER A 19 -14.33 5.84 -17.81
C SER A 19 -12.82 5.54 -17.79
N ARG A 20 -12.15 5.78 -18.91
CA ARG A 20 -10.70 5.71 -19.00
C ARG A 20 -10.15 6.60 -17.89
N PHE A 21 -9.45 6.00 -16.92
CA PHE A 21 -8.67 6.77 -15.97
C PHE A 21 -7.61 7.51 -16.79
N LEU A 22 -7.74 8.82 -16.87
CA LEU A 22 -6.61 9.65 -17.16
C LEU A 22 -5.85 9.76 -15.83
N PHE A 23 -5.07 8.74 -15.48
CA PHE A 23 -4.04 8.92 -14.47
C PHE A 23 -3.19 10.09 -14.93
N SER A 24 -2.94 11.03 -14.05
CA SER A 24 -1.96 12.10 -14.35
C SER A 24 -0.57 11.49 -14.48
N GLN A 25 -0.38 10.31 -13.91
CA GLN A 25 0.81 9.48 -13.98
C GLN A 25 0.43 8.04 -14.34
N GLU A 26 1.06 7.46 -15.34
CA GLU A 26 0.97 6.02 -15.60
C GLU A 26 1.65 5.23 -14.48
N PRO A 27 1.09 4.09 -14.04
CA PRO A 27 1.73 3.22 -13.07
C PRO A 27 3.15 2.83 -13.50
N PHE A 28 4.11 2.89 -12.58
CA PHE A 28 5.51 2.64 -12.88
C PHE A 28 6.22 1.69 -11.90
N LEU A 29 5.57 1.34 -10.78
CA LEU A 29 6.10 0.38 -9.83
C LEU A 29 5.81 -1.04 -10.34
N GLU A 30 6.83 -1.71 -10.84
CA GLU A 30 6.70 -2.97 -11.58
C GLU A 30 6.65 -4.20 -10.67
N ILE A 31 7.23 -4.10 -9.46
CA ILE A 31 7.23 -5.17 -8.45
C ILE A 31 7.08 -4.59 -7.05
N LYS A 32 6.71 -5.42 -6.07
CA LYS A 32 6.75 -5.00 -4.67
C LYS A 32 8.19 -4.71 -4.23
N PRO A 33 8.42 -3.78 -3.27
CA PRO A 33 9.76 -3.33 -2.87
C PRO A 33 10.51 -4.36 -1.99
N TYR A 34 10.16 -5.64 -2.08
CA TYR A 34 10.74 -6.71 -1.28
C TYR A 34 10.68 -8.04 -2.01
N GLN A 35 11.58 -8.93 -1.65
CA GLN A 35 11.53 -10.31 -2.13
C GLN A 35 10.55 -11.13 -1.29
N THR A 36 9.62 -11.78 -1.97
CA THR A 36 8.67 -12.70 -1.33
C THR A 36 9.10 -14.15 -1.52
N PRO A 37 9.04 -14.98 -0.49
CA PRO A 37 9.12 -16.42 -0.67
C PRO A 37 7.82 -16.92 -1.33
N ASN A 38 7.95 -17.66 -2.43
CA ASN A 38 6.83 -18.34 -3.09
C ASN A 38 5.65 -17.41 -3.51
N PHE A 39 5.95 -16.21 -4.02
CA PHE A 39 4.97 -15.21 -4.46
C PHE A 39 4.05 -14.67 -3.35
N GLN A 40 4.35 -14.93 -2.10
CA GLN A 40 3.58 -14.42 -0.96
C GLN A 40 3.90 -12.96 -0.70
N GLN A 41 2.89 -12.09 -0.75
CA GLN A 41 3.06 -10.70 -0.39
C GLN A 41 3.04 -10.50 1.13
N TYR A 42 3.83 -9.55 1.62
CA TYR A 42 3.72 -9.08 3.00
C TYR A 42 2.53 -8.13 3.15
N PRO A 43 1.78 -8.23 4.26
CA PRO A 43 0.68 -7.31 4.50
C PRO A 43 1.21 -5.92 4.86
N ILE A 44 0.43 -4.90 4.52
CA ILE A 44 0.62 -3.56 5.07
C ILE A 44 0.13 -3.58 6.51
N SER A 45 1.02 -3.26 7.44
CA SER A 45 0.73 -3.16 8.86
C SER A 45 0.39 -1.73 9.31
N GLN A 46 0.93 -0.73 8.62
CA GLN A 46 0.63 0.70 8.84
C GLN A 46 0.35 1.36 7.50
N ASN A 47 -0.70 2.18 7.44
CA ASN A 47 -1.05 2.92 6.23
C ASN A 47 -0.47 4.34 6.29
N LEU A 48 -0.36 4.97 5.12
CA LEU A 48 -0.10 6.40 5.03
C LEU A 48 -1.29 7.19 5.62
N ASP A 49 -1.00 8.28 6.32
CA ASP A 49 -2.01 9.20 6.82
C ASP A 49 -2.35 10.26 5.77
N HIS A 50 -3.53 10.16 5.18
CA HIS A 50 -4.02 11.13 4.18
C HIS A 50 -4.48 12.45 4.78
N HIS A 51 -4.62 12.55 6.13
CA HIS A 51 -4.93 13.81 6.75
C HIS A 51 -3.75 14.77 6.70
N TYR A 52 -2.59 14.33 7.22
CA TYR A 52 -1.34 15.05 7.10
C TYR A 52 -0.12 14.12 7.32
N PRO A 53 0.51 13.62 6.26
CA PRO A 53 1.59 12.63 6.36
C PRO A 53 2.92 13.28 6.80
N SER A 54 3.01 13.75 8.02
CA SER A 54 4.24 14.27 8.60
C SER A 54 4.31 13.98 10.08
N SER A 55 5.33 13.25 10.48
CA SER A 55 5.61 12.89 11.87
C SER A 55 5.81 14.09 12.82
N ASN A 56 5.99 15.29 12.25
CA ASN A 56 6.10 16.55 13.01
C ASN A 56 4.75 17.16 13.37
N ILE A 57 3.65 16.66 12.82
CA ILE A 57 2.29 17.16 13.03
C ILE A 57 1.44 16.02 13.54
N THR A 58 1.15 16.06 14.83
CA THR A 58 0.31 15.08 15.50
C THR A 58 -0.91 15.81 16.02
N ASP A 59 -2.02 15.68 15.30
CA ASP A 59 -3.29 16.32 15.66
C ASP A 59 -4.36 15.35 16.14
N ASN A 60 -3.99 14.08 16.27
CA ASN A 60 -4.82 12.94 16.63
C ASN A 60 -5.90 12.61 15.59
N ILE A 61 -5.67 12.95 14.34
CA ILE A 61 -6.55 12.55 13.23
C ILE A 61 -5.74 11.70 12.28
N PHE A 62 -6.20 10.49 12.04
CA PHE A 62 -5.67 9.62 11.00
C PHE A 62 -6.73 9.38 9.95
N LEU A 63 -6.40 9.61 8.69
CA LEU A 63 -7.30 9.39 7.57
C LEU A 63 -6.73 8.33 6.63
N ARG A 64 -7.41 7.20 6.57
CA ARG A 64 -7.03 6.08 5.70
C ARG A 64 -7.40 6.34 4.24
N PHE A 65 -6.70 5.67 3.33
CA PHE A 65 -6.87 5.79 1.87
C PHE A 65 -8.32 5.62 1.35
N ASP A 66 -9.21 4.97 2.10
CA ASP A 66 -10.63 4.78 1.74
C ASP A 66 -11.56 5.86 2.30
N GLY A 67 -10.99 6.88 2.95
CA GLY A 67 -11.72 8.00 3.54
C GLY A 67 -12.27 7.71 4.94
N PHE A 68 -11.82 6.62 5.57
CA PHE A 68 -12.19 6.33 6.94
C PHE A 68 -11.30 7.11 7.91
N GLU A 69 -11.90 7.94 8.76
CA GLU A 69 -11.22 8.73 9.77
C GLU A 69 -11.21 8.00 11.10
N PHE A 70 -10.06 8.01 11.75
CA PHE A 70 -9.85 7.41 13.07
C PHE A 70 -9.25 8.45 14.00
N GLU A 71 -9.38 8.23 15.29
CA GLU A 71 -8.56 8.91 16.28
C GLU A 71 -7.13 8.35 16.16
N GLY A 72 -6.20 9.19 15.76
CA GLY A 72 -4.80 8.82 15.55
C GLY A 72 -4.02 8.74 16.86
N ASP A 73 -3.05 7.84 16.95
CA ASP A 73 -2.05 7.78 18.03
C ASP A 73 -0.65 7.67 17.42
N VAL A 74 0.29 8.43 17.95
CA VAL A 74 1.69 8.46 17.52
C VAL A 74 2.45 7.20 17.94
N ILE A 75 1.95 6.46 18.93
CA ILE A 75 2.72 5.39 19.58
C ILE A 75 2.25 4.00 19.22
N TYR A 76 0.97 3.80 18.97
CA TYR A 76 0.42 2.47 18.77
C TYR A 76 -0.67 2.38 17.73
N PRO A 77 -0.59 1.30 16.96
CA PRO A 77 -1.48 1.03 15.84
C PRO A 77 -2.85 0.52 16.27
N ASP A 78 -3.32 0.82 17.45
CA ASP A 78 -4.61 0.34 17.89
C ASP A 78 -5.63 1.47 17.90
N CYS A 79 -5.86 2.03 16.75
CA CYS A 79 -7.15 2.67 16.54
C CYS A 79 -8.20 1.65 16.96
N LEU A 80 -9.03 1.94 17.90
CA LEU A 80 -10.00 1.11 18.65
C LEU A 80 -10.58 -0.15 17.96
N THR A 81 -10.29 -0.36 16.71
CA THR A 81 -10.72 -1.46 15.85
C THR A 81 -9.54 -2.30 15.31
N GLY A 82 -8.29 -2.07 15.78
CA GLY A 82 -7.10 -2.80 15.35
C GLY A 82 -6.63 -2.48 13.93
N THR A 83 -7.05 -1.38 13.38
CA THR A 83 -6.41 -0.76 12.22
C THR A 83 -5.24 0.07 12.71
N SER A 84 -4.13 -0.01 12.00
CA SER A 84 -2.96 0.78 12.30
C SER A 84 -3.22 2.24 11.96
N CYS A 85 -3.22 3.09 12.97
CA CYS A 85 -3.45 4.52 12.85
C CYS A 85 -2.27 5.27 13.44
N TYR A 86 -1.22 5.37 12.66
CA TYR A 86 -0.07 6.16 13.03
C TYR A 86 -0.28 7.58 12.48
N ASP A 87 -0.75 8.49 13.33
CA ASP A 87 -0.95 9.91 13.02
C ASP A 87 0.34 10.53 12.48
N GLY A 88 0.25 11.15 11.31
CA GLY A 88 1.37 11.71 10.58
C GLY A 88 2.25 10.69 9.83
N HIS A 89 1.82 9.44 9.67
CA HIS A 89 2.61 8.43 8.96
C HIS A 89 2.75 8.73 7.49
N ALA A 90 4.00 8.91 7.02
CA ALA A 90 4.30 9.36 5.66
C ALA A 90 4.46 8.26 4.61
N GLY A 91 4.22 7.02 4.98
CA GLY A 91 4.42 5.88 4.09
C GLY A 91 3.52 4.71 4.40
N VAL A 92 3.91 3.55 3.90
CA VAL A 92 3.30 2.28 4.25
C VAL A 92 4.35 1.36 4.88
N ASP A 93 3.97 0.68 5.95
CA ASP A 93 4.84 -0.29 6.59
C ASP A 93 4.47 -1.71 6.18
N PHE A 94 5.43 -2.42 5.65
CA PHE A 94 5.30 -3.85 5.38
C PHE A 94 5.93 -4.64 6.52
N HIS A 95 5.08 -5.33 7.27
CA HIS A 95 5.57 -6.24 8.31
C HIS A 95 6.17 -7.49 7.68
N MET A 96 7.47 -7.70 7.89
CA MET A 96 8.24 -8.79 7.29
C MET A 96 9.37 -9.29 8.19
N PRO A 97 9.84 -10.52 7.99
CA PRO A 97 10.97 -11.06 8.75
C PRO A 97 12.22 -10.19 8.62
N PHE A 98 12.98 -10.10 9.69
CA PHE A 98 14.28 -9.42 9.70
C PHE A 98 15.22 -9.97 8.62
N ASN A 99 15.97 -9.10 7.94
CA ASN A 99 16.83 -9.43 6.80
C ASN A 99 16.11 -9.93 5.54
N THR A 100 14.85 -9.60 5.35
CA THR A 100 14.19 -9.77 4.04
C THR A 100 14.88 -8.87 3.00
N PRO A 101 15.26 -9.39 1.82
CA PRO A 101 15.85 -8.56 0.76
C PRO A 101 14.87 -7.48 0.29
N ILE A 102 15.34 -6.25 0.25
CA ILE A 102 14.60 -5.09 -0.27
C ILE A 102 15.03 -4.82 -1.69
N LEU A 103 14.07 -4.66 -2.58
CA LEU A 103 14.25 -4.56 -4.02
C LEU A 103 13.86 -3.17 -4.54
N ALA A 104 14.49 -2.76 -5.63
CA ALA A 104 14.04 -1.61 -6.41
C ALA A 104 12.72 -1.97 -7.13
N PRO A 105 11.59 -1.29 -6.86
CA PRO A 105 10.32 -1.61 -7.51
C PRO A 105 10.21 -1.05 -8.94
N ALA A 106 11.12 -0.15 -9.31
CA ALA A 106 11.23 0.47 -10.62
C ALA A 106 12.68 0.91 -10.88
N ASN A 107 12.99 1.17 -12.15
CA ASN A 107 14.28 1.75 -12.53
C ASN A 107 14.47 3.12 -11.87
N GLY A 108 15.70 3.46 -11.51
CA GLY A 108 15.96 4.74 -10.87
C GLY A 108 17.43 5.05 -10.67
N TYR A 109 17.66 6.19 -10.01
CA TYR A 109 18.97 6.71 -9.66
C TYR A 109 19.05 6.96 -8.15
N VAL A 110 20.05 6.41 -7.48
CA VAL A 110 20.23 6.51 -6.02
C VAL A 110 20.70 7.91 -5.64
N LEU A 111 19.85 8.65 -4.95
CA LEU A 111 20.16 9.99 -4.43
C LEU A 111 20.76 9.96 -3.05
N TRP A 112 20.36 8.98 -2.24
CA TRP A 112 20.79 8.81 -0.87
C TRP A 112 20.91 7.33 -0.53
N ALA A 113 21.97 6.95 0.17
CA ALA A 113 22.18 5.64 0.74
C ALA A 113 23.16 5.76 1.90
N SER A 114 22.66 5.81 3.14
CA SER A 114 23.50 6.03 4.32
C SER A 114 22.80 5.59 5.60
N PHE A 115 23.60 5.45 6.66
CA PHE A 115 23.14 5.38 8.03
C PHE A 115 23.39 6.75 8.68
N THR A 116 22.39 7.33 9.31
CA THR A 116 22.43 8.65 9.94
C THR A 116 21.76 8.60 11.30
N ASP A 117 22.15 9.51 12.19
CA ASP A 117 21.48 9.67 13.48
C ASP A 117 19.97 9.82 13.25
N PRO A 118 19.15 9.03 13.94
CA PRO A 118 17.70 9.15 13.86
C PRO A 118 17.22 10.43 14.55
N ALA A 119 15.93 10.73 14.41
CA ALA A 119 15.32 11.78 15.21
C ALA A 119 15.48 11.48 16.72
N ASP A 120 15.80 12.49 17.51
CA ASP A 120 15.89 12.38 18.97
C ASP A 120 15.09 13.55 19.61
N PRO A 121 13.99 13.26 20.31
CA PRO A 121 13.39 11.93 20.48
C PRO A 121 12.75 11.40 19.21
N CYS A 122 12.71 10.07 19.07
CA CYS A 122 11.89 9.43 18.06
C CYS A 122 10.40 9.78 18.26
N PRO A 123 9.60 9.82 17.18
CA PRO A 123 8.15 9.91 17.30
C PRO A 123 7.60 8.91 18.32
N GLY A 124 6.64 9.35 19.13
CA GLY A 124 6.10 8.51 20.19
C GLY A 124 7.04 8.26 21.39
N GLY A 125 8.22 8.88 21.41
CA GLY A 125 9.18 8.75 22.52
C GLY A 125 9.82 7.38 22.66
N ILE A 126 9.87 6.61 21.58
CA ILE A 126 10.63 5.34 21.54
C ILE A 126 12.13 5.63 21.52
N GLU A 127 12.91 4.71 22.06
CA GLU A 127 14.37 4.80 21.99
C GLU A 127 14.86 4.32 20.62
N PRO A 128 15.73 5.07 19.92
CA PRO A 128 16.21 4.66 18.60
C PRO A 128 17.12 3.43 18.68
N ASN A 129 17.00 2.56 17.67
CA ASN A 129 17.86 1.40 17.46
C ASN A 129 19.09 1.76 16.61
N GLY A 130 19.99 2.58 17.16
CA GLY A 130 21.17 3.06 16.43
C GLY A 130 20.83 3.96 15.26
N ASP A 131 21.79 4.15 14.35
CA ASP A 131 21.63 4.99 13.17
C ASP A 131 20.57 4.41 12.20
N GLN A 132 19.74 5.28 11.68
CA GLN A 132 18.70 4.89 10.71
C GLN A 132 19.28 4.65 9.33
N GLY A 133 19.12 3.46 8.82
CA GLY A 133 19.48 3.10 7.45
C GLY A 133 18.41 3.60 6.47
N THR A 134 18.83 4.48 5.54
CA THR A 134 17.93 5.12 4.58
C THR A 134 18.47 5.01 3.16
N ILE A 135 17.56 4.68 2.22
CA ILE A 135 17.82 4.76 0.78
C ILE A 135 16.76 5.67 0.16
N ILE A 136 17.15 6.54 -0.79
CA ILE A 136 16.24 7.35 -1.60
C ILE A 136 16.62 7.18 -3.07
N ILE A 137 15.63 6.86 -3.90
CA ILE A 137 15.79 6.64 -5.34
C ILE A 137 14.86 7.57 -6.10
N ALA A 138 15.40 8.28 -7.10
CA ALA A 138 14.63 9.06 -8.07
C ALA A 138 14.19 8.18 -9.24
N HIS A 139 12.91 8.21 -9.59
CA HIS A 139 12.31 7.43 -10.69
C HIS A 139 11.94 8.25 -11.93
N GLY A 140 12.17 9.56 -11.89
CA GLY A 140 11.69 10.50 -12.93
C GLY A 140 10.27 11.00 -12.64
N ASN A 141 9.81 11.96 -13.46
CA ASN A 141 8.49 12.62 -13.31
C ASN A 141 8.24 13.14 -11.88
N ASP A 142 9.31 13.58 -11.21
CA ASP A 142 9.29 14.10 -9.84
C ASP A 142 8.90 13.08 -8.75
N TYR A 143 8.96 11.77 -9.06
CA TYR A 143 8.71 10.70 -8.10
C TYR A 143 10.02 10.16 -7.48
N PHE A 144 9.95 9.89 -6.18
CA PHE A 144 11.02 9.31 -5.38
C PHE A 144 10.47 8.19 -4.52
N SER A 145 11.23 7.12 -4.35
CA SER A 145 10.96 6.12 -3.32
C SER A 145 11.95 6.27 -2.16
N VAL A 146 11.44 6.11 -0.94
CA VAL A 146 12.20 6.17 0.32
C VAL A 146 12.05 4.84 1.06
N TYR A 147 13.17 4.33 1.54
CA TYR A 147 13.26 3.08 2.28
C TYR A 147 13.92 3.37 3.62
N LEU A 148 13.20 3.15 4.72
CA LEU A 148 13.73 3.38 6.07
C LEU A 148 13.91 2.06 6.82
N HIS A 149 14.57 2.16 7.97
CA HIS A 149 14.84 1.08 8.92
C HIS A 149 15.69 -0.05 8.33
N MET A 150 16.47 0.26 7.28
CA MET A 150 17.34 -0.70 6.61
C MET A 150 18.42 -1.24 7.56
N ASN A 151 18.76 -2.52 7.39
CA ASN A 151 19.85 -3.17 8.11
C ASN A 151 21.16 -3.07 7.33
N PRO A 152 22.33 -2.90 7.98
CA PRO A 152 23.60 -2.91 7.27
C PRO A 152 23.96 -4.32 6.73
N PRO A 153 24.66 -4.42 5.58
CA PRO A 153 25.07 -3.32 4.72
C PRO A 153 23.97 -2.89 3.72
N LEU A 154 24.04 -1.63 3.25
CA LEU A 154 23.34 -1.23 2.04
C LEU A 154 24.11 -1.75 0.81
N ASN A 155 23.40 -2.26 -0.19
CA ASN A 155 24.01 -2.82 -1.39
C ASN A 155 24.20 -1.78 -2.52
N VAL A 156 23.74 -0.56 -2.30
CA VAL A 156 23.81 0.55 -3.25
C VAL A 156 24.49 1.77 -2.62
N SER A 157 25.00 2.64 -3.47
CA SER A 157 25.66 3.88 -3.11
C SER A 157 25.05 5.05 -3.88
N VAL A 158 25.20 6.26 -3.34
CA VAL A 158 24.80 7.48 -4.04
C VAL A 158 25.47 7.55 -5.41
N GLY A 159 24.69 7.78 -6.46
CA GLY A 159 25.16 7.84 -7.83
C GLY A 159 24.93 6.56 -8.65
N ASP A 160 24.54 5.46 -8.01
CA ASP A 160 24.24 4.23 -8.72
C ASP A 160 22.93 4.35 -9.51
N ASN A 161 22.90 3.72 -10.69
CA ASN A 161 21.65 3.42 -11.37
C ASN A 161 21.20 2.04 -10.95
N VAL A 162 19.92 1.91 -10.63
CA VAL A 162 19.26 0.65 -10.31
C VAL A 162 18.21 0.31 -11.35
N ILE A 163 18.01 -0.96 -11.59
CA ILE A 163 16.92 -1.47 -12.41
C ILE A 163 15.92 -2.22 -11.52
N THR A 164 14.71 -2.37 -12.00
CA THR A 164 13.67 -3.15 -11.33
C THR A 164 14.18 -4.53 -10.91
N GLY A 165 14.04 -4.87 -9.63
CA GLY A 165 14.50 -6.14 -9.05
C GLY A 165 15.90 -6.12 -8.46
N ASP A 166 16.67 -5.06 -8.61
CA ASP A 166 17.98 -4.94 -7.95
C ASP A 166 17.81 -4.96 -6.43
N THR A 167 18.67 -5.71 -5.73
CA THR A 167 18.66 -5.77 -4.27
C THR A 167 19.35 -4.55 -3.68
N LEU A 168 18.58 -3.68 -3.05
CA LEU A 168 19.04 -2.44 -2.42
C LEU A 168 19.74 -2.68 -1.08
N GLY A 169 19.35 -3.71 -0.38
CA GLY A 169 19.80 -4.08 0.96
C GLY A 169 18.80 -5.02 1.63
N PHE A 170 18.70 -4.93 2.95
CA PHE A 170 17.83 -5.78 3.75
C PHE A 170 17.03 -4.94 4.73
N ASN A 171 15.77 -5.32 5.01
CA ASN A 171 15.01 -4.67 6.06
C ASN A 171 15.60 -4.98 7.44
N GLY A 172 15.32 -4.09 8.36
CA GLY A 172 15.72 -4.20 9.76
C GLY A 172 14.75 -3.50 10.68
N ASN A 173 15.28 -2.92 11.72
CA ASN A 173 14.59 -2.05 12.66
C ASN A 173 15.49 -0.88 13.10
N SER A 174 16.38 -0.43 12.22
CA SER A 174 17.31 0.66 12.53
C SER A 174 16.58 2.00 12.72
N GLY A 175 17.15 2.90 13.52
CA GLY A 175 16.53 4.19 13.83
C GLY A 175 15.28 4.06 14.69
N CYS A 176 14.25 4.83 14.40
CA CYS A 176 13.02 4.94 15.18
C CYS A 176 12.00 3.82 14.82
N ALA A 177 12.37 2.58 14.99
CA ALA A 177 11.52 1.42 14.73
C ALA A 177 11.38 0.51 15.95
N ILE A 178 10.17 0.02 16.24
CA ILE A 178 9.93 -0.92 17.34
C ILE A 178 10.27 -2.34 16.91
N ASP A 179 9.77 -2.78 15.76
CA ASP A 179 9.93 -4.13 15.22
C ASP A 179 10.49 -4.10 13.79
N ALA A 180 10.90 -5.28 13.29
CA ALA A 180 11.40 -5.39 11.94
C ALA A 180 10.28 -5.20 10.90
N HIS A 181 10.43 -4.17 10.08
CA HIS A 181 9.53 -3.87 8.97
C HIS A 181 10.28 -3.09 7.88
N LEU A 182 9.67 -2.94 6.72
CA LEU A 182 10.07 -1.95 5.74
C LEU A 182 9.09 -0.79 5.82
N HIS A 183 9.57 0.39 6.18
CA HIS A 183 8.86 1.64 5.94
C HIS A 183 9.16 2.10 4.52
N PHE A 184 8.11 2.21 3.69
CA PHE A 184 8.21 2.54 2.28
C PHE A 184 7.37 3.75 1.94
N GLU A 185 8.01 4.78 1.38
CA GLU A 185 7.30 5.97 0.92
C GLU A 185 7.47 6.15 -0.58
N ILE A 186 6.45 6.71 -1.22
CA ILE A 186 6.58 7.40 -2.49
C ILE A 186 6.33 8.88 -2.23
N ARG A 187 7.24 9.72 -2.69
CA ARG A 187 7.11 11.18 -2.62
C ARG A 187 7.04 11.75 -4.02
N LYS A 188 6.23 12.79 -4.20
CA LYS A 188 6.10 13.53 -5.45
C LYS A 188 6.46 14.98 -5.21
N SER A 189 7.65 15.39 -5.62
CA SER A 189 8.13 16.77 -5.46
C SER A 189 9.09 17.12 -6.59
N ASN A 190 8.96 18.30 -7.15
CA ASN A 190 9.91 18.85 -8.13
C ASN A 190 11.24 19.29 -7.48
N TRP A 191 11.41 19.07 -6.18
CA TRP A 191 12.56 19.43 -5.40
C TRP A 191 13.03 18.25 -4.54
N PHE A 192 13.99 17.48 -5.05
CA PHE A 192 14.42 16.22 -4.40
C PHE A 192 15.17 16.37 -3.07
N PHE A 193 15.61 17.58 -2.72
CA PHE A 193 16.18 17.88 -1.40
C PHE A 193 15.11 18.26 -0.37
N ASP A 194 13.84 18.34 -0.77
CA ASP A 194 12.77 18.54 0.17
C ASP A 194 12.55 17.27 0.97
N THR A 195 13.03 17.27 2.19
CA THR A 195 12.87 16.16 3.14
C THR A 195 11.53 16.18 3.84
N ASP A 196 10.63 17.09 3.46
CA ASP A 196 9.31 17.18 4.04
C ASP A 196 8.47 15.96 3.67
N GLU A 197 8.11 15.18 4.67
CA GLU A 197 7.27 13.99 4.55
C GLU A 197 5.89 14.31 3.97
N ALA A 198 5.43 15.56 4.08
CA ALA A 198 4.18 16.03 3.48
C ALA A 198 4.14 15.96 1.95
N TRP A 199 5.26 15.65 1.27
CA TRP A 199 5.29 15.30 -0.15
C TRP A 199 4.97 13.83 -0.43
N ALA A 200 4.74 13.02 0.59
CA ALA A 200 4.34 11.63 0.44
C ALA A 200 3.02 11.52 -0.32
N VAL A 201 2.91 10.47 -1.11
CA VAL A 201 1.67 10.05 -1.78
C VAL A 201 1.50 8.55 -1.54
N ASP A 202 0.26 8.11 -1.36
CA ASP A 202 -0.02 6.68 -1.21
C ASP A 202 0.13 5.98 -2.57
N PRO A 203 1.07 5.04 -2.75
CA PRO A 203 1.22 4.30 -3.99
C PRO A 203 0.03 3.38 -4.30
N TYR A 204 -0.86 3.16 -3.34
CA TYR A 204 -2.11 2.41 -3.50
C TYR A 204 -3.31 3.31 -3.84
N GLY A 205 -3.10 4.62 -3.91
CA GLY A 205 -4.09 5.59 -4.33
C GLY A 205 -5.13 5.97 -3.26
N TRP A 206 -5.86 7.02 -3.55
CA TRP A 206 -6.97 7.47 -2.72
C TRP A 206 -8.30 6.90 -3.22
N TRP A 207 -9.09 6.30 -2.32
CA TRP A 207 -10.37 5.63 -2.62
C TRP A 207 -11.54 6.15 -1.76
N GLY A 208 -11.35 7.27 -1.05
CA GLY A 208 -12.44 7.96 -0.32
C GLY A 208 -13.50 8.54 -1.24
N ASN A 209 -14.65 8.93 -0.68
CA ASN A 209 -15.79 9.51 -1.43
C ASN A 209 -15.62 11.02 -1.72
N SER A 210 -14.52 11.62 -1.30
CA SER A 210 -14.14 13.02 -1.55
C SER A 210 -12.86 13.07 -2.38
N THR A 211 -12.42 14.26 -2.77
CA THR A 211 -11.06 14.46 -3.26
C THR A 211 -10.05 14.07 -2.18
N ASP A 212 -8.87 13.61 -2.60
CA ASP A 212 -7.77 13.33 -1.68
C ASP A 212 -7.42 14.62 -0.91
N PRO A 213 -7.46 14.63 0.43
CA PRO A 213 -7.12 15.82 1.22
C PRO A 213 -5.71 16.33 0.95
N MET A 214 -4.80 15.47 0.53
CA MET A 214 -3.43 15.82 0.18
C MET A 214 -3.34 16.79 -1.00
N GLU A 215 -4.33 16.80 -1.92
CA GLU A 215 -4.42 17.78 -2.99
C GLU A 215 -4.42 19.22 -2.45
N SER A 216 -5.13 19.46 -1.35
CA SER A 216 -5.19 20.78 -0.72
C SER A 216 -3.89 21.19 -0.02
N LEU A 217 -3.06 20.23 0.34
CA LEU A 217 -1.81 20.47 1.06
C LEU A 217 -0.63 20.76 0.12
N ARG A 218 -0.52 20.00 -0.96
CA ARG A 218 0.67 19.99 -1.82
C ARG A 218 0.35 19.89 -3.31
N ASP A 219 -0.89 20.08 -3.75
CA ASP A 219 -1.36 19.77 -5.10
C ASP A 219 -1.06 18.32 -5.52
N ASN A 220 -0.89 17.43 -4.56
CA ASN A 220 -0.62 16.01 -4.78
C ASN A 220 -1.90 15.19 -4.59
N ILE A 221 -2.12 14.29 -5.53
CA ILE A 221 -3.19 13.29 -5.44
C ILE A 221 -2.51 11.92 -5.40
N SER A 222 -2.93 11.10 -4.45
CA SER A 222 -2.50 9.70 -4.40
C SER A 222 -3.18 8.91 -5.50
N GLU A 223 -2.39 8.45 -6.46
CA GLU A 223 -2.84 7.62 -7.57
C GLU A 223 -2.32 6.19 -7.38
N TRP A 224 -2.98 5.23 -8.01
CA TRP A 224 -2.48 3.86 -8.07
C TRP A 224 -1.21 3.82 -8.93
N LEU A 225 -0.07 3.48 -8.34
CA LEU A 225 1.24 3.54 -9.00
C LEU A 225 1.81 2.16 -9.36
N TRP A 226 1.13 1.06 -8.98
CA TRP A 226 1.58 -0.30 -9.28
C TRP A 226 1.13 -0.75 -10.65
N VAL A 227 2.05 -1.28 -11.44
CA VAL A 227 1.73 -1.92 -12.73
C VAL A 227 0.93 -3.19 -12.44
N SER A 228 -0.27 -3.29 -13.00
CA SER A 228 -1.17 -4.42 -12.83
C SER A 228 -1.72 -4.91 -14.16
N SER A 229 -2.37 -6.08 -14.17
CA SER A 229 -3.05 -6.66 -15.32
C SER A 229 -4.58 -6.58 -15.14
N ASP A 230 -5.33 -7.02 -16.15
CA ASP A 230 -6.79 -7.17 -16.09
C ASP A 230 -7.22 -8.40 -15.27
N LEU A 231 -6.30 -9.35 -15.08
CA LEU A 231 -6.44 -10.49 -14.20
C LEU A 231 -5.52 -10.32 -12.99
N ILE A 232 -6.06 -10.39 -11.80
CA ILE A 232 -5.30 -10.23 -10.56
C ILE A 232 -5.45 -11.45 -9.68
N ASP A 233 -4.32 -12.06 -9.35
CA ASP A 233 -4.20 -13.07 -8.32
C ASP A 233 -3.58 -12.46 -7.06
N ASP A 234 -3.58 -13.19 -5.95
CA ASP A 234 -3.09 -12.71 -4.65
C ASP A 234 -1.56 -12.57 -4.55
N GLY A 235 -0.83 -12.98 -5.59
CA GLY A 235 0.59 -12.71 -5.80
C GLY A 235 0.90 -11.47 -6.64
N ASP A 236 -0.09 -10.91 -7.34
CA ASP A 236 0.10 -9.85 -8.33
C ASP A 236 0.22 -8.45 -7.69
N ASN A 237 0.86 -7.52 -8.41
CA ASN A 237 0.95 -6.12 -7.97
C ASN A 237 -0.40 -5.43 -7.82
N GLY A 238 -1.40 -5.85 -8.60
CA GLY A 238 -2.77 -5.38 -8.49
C GLY A 238 -3.48 -5.77 -7.19
N PHE A 239 -2.89 -6.67 -6.41
CA PHE A 239 -3.43 -7.12 -5.14
C PHE A 239 -2.64 -6.57 -3.95
N GLN A 240 -3.32 -6.24 -2.87
CA GLN A 240 -2.70 -5.92 -1.60
C GLN A 240 -3.58 -6.33 -0.43
N ARG A 241 -2.96 -6.98 0.57
CA ARG A 241 -3.56 -7.31 1.86
C ARG A 241 -3.18 -6.28 2.90
N TYR A 242 -4.11 -6.00 3.78
CA TYR A 242 -3.95 -5.08 4.89
C TYR A 242 -4.16 -5.79 6.21
N GLN A 243 -3.45 -5.31 7.22
CA GLN A 243 -3.52 -5.78 8.61
C GLN A 243 -3.00 -7.20 8.87
N GLY A 244 -2.19 -7.25 9.84
CA GLY A 244 -1.82 -8.23 10.81
C GLY A 244 -1.42 -9.64 10.41
N PRO A 245 -0.90 -10.35 11.41
CA PRO A 245 -0.35 -11.69 11.24
C PRO A 245 -1.41 -12.80 11.13
N GLU A 246 -2.70 -12.46 11.22
CA GLU A 246 -3.77 -13.47 11.22
C GLU A 246 -4.12 -14.01 9.83
N TRP A 247 -3.56 -13.43 8.77
CA TRP A 247 -3.67 -13.99 7.43
C TRP A 247 -2.94 -15.34 7.36
N SER A 248 -3.66 -16.37 6.98
CA SER A 248 -3.12 -17.72 6.78
C SER A 248 -3.02 -18.01 5.30
N TYR A 249 -1.82 -18.39 4.86
CA TYR A 249 -1.57 -18.86 3.51
C TYR A 249 -2.03 -20.31 3.36
N LEU A 250 -2.70 -20.59 2.25
CA LEU A 250 -3.23 -21.90 1.91
C LEU A 250 -2.66 -22.36 0.56
N ASN A 251 -2.19 -23.61 0.49
CA ASN A 251 -1.67 -24.19 -0.76
C ASN A 251 -2.82 -24.71 -1.62
N PHE A 252 -3.83 -23.87 -1.87
CA PHE A 252 -4.96 -24.24 -2.69
C PHE A 252 -5.76 -22.96 -3.03
N GLY A 253 -6.37 -22.92 -4.19
CA GLY A 253 -7.06 -21.75 -4.71
C GLY A 253 -6.81 -21.62 -6.20
N TYR A 254 -6.88 -20.41 -6.74
CA TYR A 254 -6.37 -20.12 -8.06
C TYR A 254 -4.84 -20.27 -8.03
N ASP A 255 -4.24 -20.82 -9.06
CA ASP A 255 -2.81 -21.17 -9.13
C ASP A 255 -2.23 -21.96 -7.93
N ASN A 256 -3.10 -22.62 -7.13
CA ASN A 256 -2.81 -23.43 -5.95
C ASN A 256 -2.39 -22.63 -4.72
N ASP A 257 -2.78 -21.40 -4.62
CA ASP A 257 -2.60 -20.58 -3.43
C ASP A 257 -3.84 -19.73 -3.11
N SER A 258 -3.90 -19.25 -1.90
CA SER A 258 -4.90 -18.30 -1.42
C SER A 258 -4.58 -17.81 -0.01
N TRP A 259 -5.23 -16.74 0.39
CA TRP A 259 -5.17 -16.22 1.74
C TRP A 259 -6.50 -16.33 2.45
N SER A 260 -6.47 -16.64 3.71
CA SER A 260 -7.66 -16.70 4.57
C SER A 260 -7.43 -15.96 5.87
N VAL A 261 -8.52 -15.44 6.44
CA VAL A 261 -8.56 -14.87 7.78
C VAL A 261 -9.73 -15.49 8.56
N PRO A 262 -9.68 -15.56 9.88
CA PRO A 262 -10.84 -15.92 10.69
C PRO A 262 -11.99 -14.95 10.47
N SER A 263 -13.21 -15.46 10.28
CA SER A 263 -14.39 -14.63 10.26
C SER A 263 -14.76 -14.17 11.67
N ILE A 264 -15.33 -12.98 11.78
CA ILE A 264 -15.81 -12.40 13.02
C ILE A 264 -17.33 -12.21 12.98
N ASN A 265 -17.97 -12.08 14.15
CA ASN A 265 -19.43 -11.96 14.25
C ASN A 265 -19.95 -10.53 14.13
N ASN A 266 -19.07 -9.55 14.05
CA ASN A 266 -19.42 -8.14 13.99
C ASN A 266 -18.64 -7.45 12.88
N SER A 267 -19.32 -6.91 11.88
CA SER A 267 -18.70 -6.21 10.75
C SER A 267 -17.89 -4.98 11.19
N ASP A 268 -18.33 -4.29 12.25
CA ASP A 268 -17.66 -3.10 12.76
C ASP A 268 -16.30 -3.42 13.43
N GLU A 269 -16.06 -4.70 13.72
CA GLU A 269 -14.79 -5.20 14.23
C GLU A 269 -13.91 -5.83 13.14
N SER A 270 -14.35 -5.79 11.87
CA SER A 270 -13.57 -6.35 10.78
C SER A 270 -12.30 -5.53 10.56
N ARG A 271 -11.17 -6.19 10.69
CA ARG A 271 -9.83 -5.57 10.65
C ARG A 271 -9.05 -5.93 9.40
N HIS A 272 -9.47 -6.99 8.72
CA HIS A 272 -8.77 -7.54 7.59
C HIS A 272 -9.53 -7.23 6.31
N PHE A 273 -8.83 -6.64 5.38
CA PHE A 273 -9.35 -6.41 4.05
C PHE A 273 -8.21 -6.54 3.03
N SER A 274 -8.60 -6.69 1.79
CA SER A 274 -7.68 -6.68 0.65
C SER A 274 -8.31 -5.91 -0.49
N ILE A 275 -7.46 -5.37 -1.35
CA ILE A 275 -7.87 -4.64 -2.54
C ILE A 275 -7.32 -5.33 -3.78
N TRP A 276 -8.09 -5.25 -4.86
CA TRP A 276 -7.73 -5.69 -6.20
C TRP A 276 -7.96 -4.54 -7.16
N VAL A 277 -6.92 -4.09 -7.85
CA VAL A 277 -6.99 -2.98 -8.80
C VAL A 277 -6.53 -3.46 -10.17
N PRO A 278 -7.47 -3.84 -11.05
CA PRO A 278 -7.15 -4.29 -12.40
C PRO A 278 -6.73 -3.12 -13.28
N HIS A 279 -5.82 -3.39 -14.20
CA HIS A 279 -5.54 -2.48 -15.30
C HIS A 279 -6.54 -2.71 -16.43
N LEU A 280 -7.37 -1.74 -16.72
CA LEU A 280 -8.37 -1.79 -17.77
C LEU A 280 -7.95 -0.89 -18.94
N GLU A 281 -7.54 -1.48 -20.05
CA GLU A 281 -7.02 -0.75 -21.23
C GLU A 281 -8.02 0.20 -21.85
N HIS A 282 -9.33 -0.08 -21.73
CA HIS A 282 -10.39 0.65 -22.41
C HIS A 282 -11.57 0.93 -21.51
N ALA A 283 -12.20 2.09 -21.70
CA ALA A 283 -13.51 2.35 -21.09
C ALA A 283 -14.57 1.40 -21.68
N GLY A 284 -15.45 0.83 -20.84
CA GLY A 284 -16.45 -0.13 -21.28
C GLY A 284 -17.30 -0.67 -20.14
N GLU A 285 -18.13 -1.64 -20.49
CA GLU A 285 -18.87 -2.44 -19.52
C GLU A 285 -18.02 -3.66 -19.18
N TYR A 286 -17.82 -3.88 -17.90
CA TYR A 286 -17.06 -5.00 -17.35
C TYR A 286 -17.94 -5.77 -16.38
N ASP A 287 -17.83 -7.04 -16.42
CA ASP A 287 -18.35 -7.91 -15.42
C ASP A 287 -17.24 -8.21 -14.39
N VAL A 288 -17.44 -8.20 -13.10
CA VAL A 288 -16.44 -8.54 -12.07
C VAL A 288 -16.78 -9.90 -11.48
N GLU A 289 -15.84 -10.83 -11.53
CA GLU A 289 -15.99 -12.15 -10.93
C GLU A 289 -14.90 -12.36 -9.87
N ALA A 290 -15.29 -12.81 -8.68
CA ALA A 290 -14.36 -13.28 -7.67
C ALA A 290 -14.34 -14.80 -7.63
N PHE A 291 -13.16 -15.40 -7.57
CA PHE A 291 -13.02 -16.83 -7.33
C PHE A 291 -13.02 -17.13 -5.84
N ILE A 292 -14.05 -17.84 -5.39
CA ILE A 292 -14.17 -18.30 -4.00
C ILE A 292 -13.97 -19.83 -4.01
N PRO A 293 -12.93 -20.36 -3.34
CA PRO A 293 -12.68 -21.80 -3.32
C PRO A 293 -13.77 -22.56 -2.57
N ASP A 294 -14.15 -23.72 -3.05
CA ASP A 294 -15.08 -24.62 -2.37
C ASP A 294 -14.53 -25.05 -0.99
N GLY A 295 -15.38 -25.05 0.03
CA GLY A 295 -15.07 -25.54 1.38
C GLY A 295 -14.43 -24.53 2.32
N PHE A 296 -14.15 -23.30 1.87
CA PHE A 296 -13.54 -22.24 2.69
C PHE A 296 -14.43 -21.00 2.84
N SER A 297 -15.56 -20.96 2.19
CA SER A 297 -16.57 -19.90 2.36
C SER A 297 -17.41 -20.16 3.61
N ALA A 298 -16.82 -20.01 4.81
CA ALA A 298 -17.54 -20.21 6.06
C ALA A 298 -18.33 -18.97 6.53
N THR A 299 -18.03 -17.81 5.93
CA THR A 299 -18.80 -16.59 6.22
C THR A 299 -20.04 -16.49 5.34
N THR A 300 -21.13 -15.97 5.92
CA THR A 300 -22.38 -15.64 5.21
C THR A 300 -22.52 -14.15 4.96
N GLY A 301 -21.46 -13.37 5.17
CA GLY A 301 -21.53 -11.91 5.12
C GLY A 301 -20.18 -11.28 4.72
N ALA A 302 -19.46 -11.85 3.75
CA ALA A 302 -18.31 -11.16 3.17
C ALA A 302 -18.80 -9.93 2.41
N ILE A 303 -18.26 -8.76 2.75
CA ILE A 303 -18.59 -7.51 2.09
C ILE A 303 -17.58 -7.32 0.95
N TYR A 304 -18.10 -7.14 -0.26
CA TYR A 304 -17.34 -6.74 -1.44
C TYR A 304 -17.75 -5.34 -1.83
N GLU A 305 -16.78 -4.45 -1.96
CA GLU A 305 -17.01 -3.10 -2.42
C GLU A 305 -16.36 -2.90 -3.78
N ILE A 306 -17.12 -2.45 -4.77
CA ILE A 306 -16.58 -2.06 -6.07
C ILE A 306 -16.53 -0.53 -6.09
N VAL A 307 -15.32 0.01 -6.26
CA VAL A 307 -15.08 1.44 -6.34
C VAL A 307 -14.75 1.81 -7.78
N ILE A 308 -15.45 2.79 -8.30
CA ILE A 308 -15.23 3.34 -9.65
C ILE A 308 -14.90 4.81 -9.52
N LYS A 309 -13.78 5.23 -10.08
CA LYS A 309 -13.42 6.66 -10.19
C LYS A 309 -14.01 7.23 -11.48
N ASP A 310 -14.64 8.39 -11.39
CA ASP A 310 -15.07 9.15 -12.56
C ASP A 310 -13.95 10.05 -13.13
N SER A 311 -14.25 10.77 -14.21
CA SER A 311 -13.29 11.68 -14.85
C SER A 311 -12.86 12.88 -13.97
N ASN A 312 -13.50 13.09 -12.82
CA ASN A 312 -13.18 14.14 -11.86
C ASN A 312 -12.48 13.56 -10.61
N ASN A 313 -11.99 12.33 -10.67
CA ASN A 313 -11.42 11.58 -9.55
C ASN A 313 -12.38 11.36 -8.36
N ILE A 314 -13.68 11.46 -8.59
CA ILE A 314 -14.68 11.19 -7.57
C ILE A 314 -15.05 9.72 -7.63
N ASN A 315 -14.95 9.04 -6.48
CA ASN A 315 -15.29 7.64 -6.36
C ASN A 315 -16.80 7.44 -6.23
N SER A 316 -17.32 6.46 -6.92
CA SER A 316 -18.63 5.89 -6.68
C SER A 316 -18.46 4.46 -6.17
N LYS A 317 -19.20 4.11 -5.12
CA LYS A 317 -19.08 2.83 -4.44
C LYS A 317 -20.36 2.01 -4.59
N SER A 318 -20.20 0.71 -4.83
CA SER A 318 -21.29 -0.27 -4.82
C SER A 318 -20.91 -1.43 -3.92
N GLU A 319 -21.73 -1.72 -2.94
CA GLU A 319 -21.51 -2.78 -1.95
C GLU A 319 -22.32 -4.02 -2.28
N PHE A 320 -21.71 -5.18 -2.11
CA PHE A 320 -22.34 -6.49 -2.28
C PHE A 320 -21.99 -7.37 -1.08
N ILE A 321 -22.97 -8.09 -0.58
CA ILE A 321 -22.81 -9.08 0.49
C ILE A 321 -23.02 -10.47 -0.12
N LEU A 322 -22.01 -11.33 -0.01
CA LEU A 322 -22.06 -12.72 -0.45
C LEU A 322 -22.21 -13.68 0.72
#